data_c85f8cd276a053b6cd610fd524da240f
#
_entry.id   c85f8cd276a053b6cd610fd524da240f
#
_cell.length_a   1.000
_cell.length_b   1.000
_cell.length_c   1.000
_cell.angle_alpha   90.00
_cell.angle_beta   90.00
_cell.angle_gamma   90.00
#
_symmetry.space_group_name_H-M   'P 1'
#
loop_
_entity.id
_entity.type
_entity.pdbx_description
1 polymer ?
#
loop_
_entity_poly.entity_id
_entity_poly.type
_entity_poly.pdbx_seq_one_letter_code
_entity_poly.pdbx_strand_id
1 'polypeptide(L)' 'MKLKETFTQEDLRTILPSKIALVVDILSKRSGEDPVKIMTDFYRSRTYAMLQNESTKYWWFGPAELCELYGQEIAPRK' A
#
# COMPACT_ATOMS: atom_id res chain seq x y z
N MET A 1 22.64 7.41 15.70
CA MET A 1 21.37 6.73 15.96
C MET A 1 21.46 5.26 15.59
N LYS A 2 20.92 4.44 16.44
CA LYS A 2 20.98 3.00 16.21
C LYS A 2 19.76 2.55 15.41
N LEU A 3 20.00 1.80 14.35
CA LEU A 3 18.92 1.26 13.54
C LEU A 3 18.29 0.06 14.24
N LYS A 4 16.99 -0.08 14.05
CA LYS A 4 16.31 -1.27 14.56
C LYS A 4 16.71 -2.48 13.76
N GLU A 5 16.99 -3.55 14.46
CA GLU A 5 17.30 -4.81 13.79
C GLU A 5 16.05 -5.58 13.43
N THR A 6 14.97 -5.33 14.15
CA THR A 6 13.71 -6.02 13.95
C THR A 6 12.61 -5.00 13.67
N PHE A 7 11.87 -5.25 12.59
CA PHE A 7 10.73 -4.42 12.24
C PHE A 7 9.48 -5.09 12.82
N THR A 8 8.76 -4.37 13.67
CA THR A 8 7.60 -4.92 14.37
C THR A 8 6.30 -4.50 13.73
N GLN A 9 5.21 -5.17 14.12
CA GLN A 9 3.88 -4.80 13.65
C GLN A 9 3.53 -3.37 14.06
N GLU A 10 4.00 -2.95 15.21
CA GLU A 10 3.75 -1.60 15.69
C GLU A 10 4.49 -0.57 14.84
N ASP A 11 5.73 -0.89 14.44
CA ASP A 11 6.48 -0.02 13.55
C ASP A 11 5.76 0.15 12.23
N LEU A 12 5.16 -0.93 11.74
CA LEU A 12 4.40 -0.89 10.49
C LEU A 12 3.23 0.08 10.59
N ARG A 13 2.50 0.06 11.69
CA ARG A 13 1.38 0.97 11.88
C ARG A 13 1.79 2.43 11.79
N THR A 14 3.03 2.71 12.18
CA THR A 14 3.54 4.07 12.16
C THR A 14 3.77 4.56 10.73
N ILE A 15 4.23 3.68 9.83
CA ILE A 15 4.59 4.09 8.48
C ILE A 15 3.46 3.92 7.47
N LEU A 16 2.43 3.12 7.78
CA LEU A 16 1.37 2.82 6.82
C LEU A 16 0.63 4.05 6.31
N PRO A 17 0.24 5.00 7.18
CA PRO A 17 -0.54 6.14 6.68
C PRO A 17 0.17 6.92 5.58
N SER A 18 1.46 7.19 5.76
CA SER A 18 2.23 7.91 4.75
C SER A 18 2.37 7.11 3.48
N LYS A 19 2.62 5.82 3.60
CA LYS A 19 2.80 4.97 2.45
C LYS A 19 1.51 4.86 1.64
N ILE A 20 0.39 4.71 2.32
CA ILE A 20 -0.91 4.62 1.67
C ILE A 20 -1.26 5.92 0.98
N ALA A 21 -0.95 7.05 1.62
CA ALA A 21 -1.22 8.35 1.01
C ALA A 21 -0.47 8.49 -0.32
N LEU A 22 0.78 8.03 -0.37
CA LEU A 22 1.55 8.07 -1.60
C LEU A 22 0.99 7.16 -2.67
N VAL A 23 0.55 5.96 -2.28
CA VAL A 23 -0.06 5.03 -3.22
C VAL A 23 -1.33 5.64 -3.82
N VAL A 24 -2.18 6.20 -2.97
CA VAL A 24 -3.42 6.81 -3.42
C VAL A 24 -3.14 7.99 -4.36
N ASP A 25 -2.13 8.79 -4.02
CA ASP A 25 -1.77 9.93 -4.86
C ASP A 25 -1.35 9.48 -6.27
N ILE A 26 -0.52 8.45 -6.35
CA ILE A 26 -0.08 7.93 -7.63
C ILE A 26 -1.26 7.40 -8.44
N LEU A 27 -2.10 6.60 -7.80
CA LEU A 27 -3.24 5.99 -8.47
C LEU A 27 -4.23 7.05 -8.95
N SER A 28 -4.47 8.08 -8.13
CA SER A 28 -5.37 9.16 -8.49
C SER A 28 -4.87 9.91 -9.72
N LYS A 29 -3.57 10.18 -9.76
CA LYS A 29 -3.00 10.89 -10.90
C LYS A 29 -3.03 10.07 -12.17
N ARG A 30 -2.89 8.76 -12.05
CA ARG A 30 -2.92 7.89 -13.22
C ARG A 30 -4.32 7.71 -13.78
N SER A 31 -5.32 7.57 -12.90
CA SER A 31 -6.67 7.23 -13.32
C SER A 31 -7.59 8.43 -13.43
N GLY A 32 -7.27 9.52 -12.76
CA GLY A 32 -8.15 10.67 -12.68
C GLY A 32 -9.33 10.48 -11.75
N GLU A 33 -9.36 9.40 -11.00
CA GLU A 33 -10.45 9.12 -10.09
C GLU A 33 -10.28 9.85 -8.76
N ASP A 34 -11.41 9.99 -8.06
CA ASP A 34 -11.45 10.63 -6.75
C ASP A 34 -10.54 9.87 -5.77
N PRO A 35 -9.59 10.57 -5.12
CA PRO A 35 -8.70 9.92 -4.16
C PRO A 35 -9.44 9.21 -3.03
N VAL A 36 -10.58 9.72 -2.59
CA VAL A 36 -11.34 9.10 -1.52
C VAL A 36 -11.86 7.74 -1.95
N LYS A 37 -12.36 7.66 -3.18
CA LYS A 37 -12.83 6.39 -3.72
C LYS A 37 -11.70 5.39 -3.85
N ILE A 38 -10.56 5.85 -4.35
CA ILE A 38 -9.39 4.98 -4.50
C ILE A 38 -8.95 4.46 -3.13
N MET A 39 -8.90 5.34 -2.15
CA MET A 39 -8.50 4.95 -0.80
C MET A 39 -9.45 3.90 -0.22
N THR A 40 -10.75 4.11 -0.40
CA THR A 40 -11.75 3.17 0.10
C THR A 40 -11.58 1.79 -0.55
N ASP A 41 -11.39 1.78 -1.86
CA ASP A 41 -11.21 0.52 -2.58
C ASP A 41 -9.91 -0.16 -2.16
N PHE A 42 -8.85 0.64 -1.97
CA PHE A 42 -7.55 0.09 -1.57
C PHE A 42 -7.62 -0.58 -0.21
N TYR A 43 -8.35 0.03 0.73
CA TYR A 43 -8.49 -0.56 2.07
C TYR A 43 -9.23 -1.89 2.05
N ARG A 44 -9.98 -2.17 1.01
CA ARG A 44 -10.70 -3.44 0.88
C ARG A 44 -9.93 -4.46 0.07
N SER A 45 -8.75 -4.10 -0.41
CA SER A 45 -8.00 -4.94 -1.31
C SER A 45 -7.17 -5.98 -0.58
N ARG A 46 -6.79 -7.02 -1.31
CA ARG A 46 -5.85 -8.00 -0.80
C ARG A 46 -4.48 -7.37 -0.62
N THR A 47 -4.12 -6.45 -1.50
CA THR A 47 -2.84 -5.76 -1.40
C THR A 47 -2.72 -5.06 -0.06
N TYR A 48 -3.79 -4.40 0.38
CA TYR A 48 -3.75 -3.74 1.68
C TYR A 48 -3.69 -4.77 2.82
N ALA A 49 -4.43 -5.86 2.71
CA ALA A 49 -4.38 -6.90 3.72
C ALA A 49 -2.98 -7.45 3.90
N MET A 50 -2.27 -7.65 2.78
CA MET A 50 -0.89 -8.11 2.85
C MET A 50 0.03 -7.02 3.38
N LEU A 51 -0.21 -5.78 2.97
CA LEU A 51 0.64 -4.66 3.37
C LEU A 51 0.60 -4.45 4.88
N GLN A 52 -0.57 -4.58 5.49
CA GLN A 52 -0.70 -4.32 6.92
C GLN A 52 -0.21 -5.47 7.78
N ASN A 53 0.17 -6.57 7.18
CA ASN A 53 0.71 -7.72 7.91
C ASN A 53 2.23 -7.71 7.80
N GLU A 54 2.90 -7.49 8.92
CA GLU A 54 4.35 -7.34 8.93
C GLU A 54 5.05 -8.56 8.34
N SER A 55 4.52 -9.75 8.55
CA SER A 55 5.19 -10.97 8.15
C SER A 55 5.22 -11.16 6.62
N THR A 56 4.36 -10.47 5.89
CA THR A 56 4.36 -10.60 4.42
C THR A 56 5.47 -9.81 3.74
N LYS A 57 6.07 -8.86 4.47
CA LYS A 57 7.12 -7.99 3.95
C LYS A 57 6.66 -7.04 2.86
N TYR A 58 5.36 -6.90 2.61
CA TYR A 58 4.86 -5.95 1.63
C TYR A 58 5.23 -4.51 1.99
N TRP A 59 5.39 -4.24 3.29
CA TRP A 59 5.80 -2.92 3.74
C TRP A 59 7.18 -2.54 3.23
N TRP A 60 7.94 -3.51 2.77
CA TRP A 60 9.27 -3.27 2.22
C TRP A 60 9.19 -2.61 0.84
N PHE A 61 8.08 -2.81 0.13
CA PHE A 61 7.94 -2.27 -1.21
C PHE A 61 7.68 -0.77 -1.18
N GLY A 62 8.20 -0.06 -2.20
CA GLY A 62 7.92 1.36 -2.36
C GLY A 62 6.50 1.58 -2.87
N PRO A 63 6.03 2.85 -2.83
CA PRO A 63 4.67 3.14 -3.30
C PRO A 63 4.41 2.73 -4.75
N ALA A 64 5.38 2.92 -5.63
CA ALA A 64 5.20 2.53 -7.04
C ALA A 64 5.00 1.04 -7.19
N GLU A 65 5.76 0.24 -6.43
CA GLU A 65 5.62 -1.20 -6.48
C GLU A 65 4.28 -1.65 -5.92
N LEU A 66 3.82 -1.00 -4.87
CA LEU A 66 2.51 -1.31 -4.31
C LEU A 66 1.40 -0.99 -5.31
N CYS A 67 1.55 0.09 -6.06
CA CYS A 67 0.59 0.42 -7.12
C CYS A 67 0.56 -0.66 -8.18
N GLU A 68 1.71 -1.21 -8.54
CA GLU A 68 1.78 -2.30 -9.51
C GLU A 68 1.05 -3.55 -8.99
N LEU A 69 1.31 -3.89 -7.74
CA LEU A 69 0.67 -5.05 -7.15
C LEU A 69 -0.85 -4.88 -7.07
N TYR A 70 -1.28 -3.70 -6.65
CA TYR A 70 -2.69 -3.41 -6.59
C TYR A 70 -3.32 -3.42 -7.98
N GLY A 71 -2.62 -2.87 -8.96
CA GLY A 71 -3.10 -2.87 -10.33
C GLY A 71 -3.31 -4.26 -10.87
N GLN A 72 -2.40 -5.18 -10.54
CA GLN A 72 -2.54 -6.57 -10.95
C GLN A 72 -3.74 -7.23 -10.30
N GLU A 73 -3.99 -6.86 -9.04
CA GLU A 73 -5.11 -7.43 -8.30
C GLU A 73 -6.45 -7.04 -8.92
N ILE A 74 -6.58 -5.80 -9.35
CA ILE A 74 -7.85 -5.29 -9.86
C ILE A 74 -7.98 -5.38 -11.37
N ALA A 75 -6.93 -5.80 -12.08
CA ALA A 75 -6.96 -5.91 -13.53
C ALA A 75 -8.00 -6.93 -13.96
N PRO A 76 -8.73 -6.64 -15.05
CA PRO A 76 -9.71 -7.61 -15.53
C PRO A 76 -9.03 -8.89 -15.97
N ARG A 77 -9.69 -9.99 -15.70
CA ARG A 77 -9.19 -11.28 -16.15
C ARG A 77 -9.53 -11.49 -17.61
N LYS A 78 -8.61 -12.07 -18.29
CA LYS A 78 -8.82 -12.43 -19.69
C LYS A 78 -9.20 -13.87 -19.79
#